data_3aad32f49b40b8bc52bc9f6ea9ff4a17
#
_entry.id   3aad32f49b40b8bc52bc9f6ea9ff4a17
#
_cell.length_a   1.000
_cell.length_b   1.000
_cell.length_c   1.000
_cell.angle_alpha   90.00
_cell.angle_beta   90.00
_cell.angle_gamma   90.00
#
_symmetry.space_group_name_H-M   'P 1'
#
loop_
_entity.id
_entity.type
_entity.pdbx_description
1 polymer ?
#
loop_
_entity_poly.entity_id
_entity_poly.type
_entity_poly.pdbx_seq_one_letter_code
_entity_poly.pdbx_strand_id
1 'polypeptide(L)'
;MKNVVVVGSQWGDEGKGKIVDWLSSEADIVVRFQGGHNAGHTLVIDGVTYKLRLLPSGIVRKNKISIIGNGVVVDPWALLDEIKEVNSKGVNVDENNLIISESASLILPFHKEMDEIREDAAGKAKIGTTR
;
A
#
# COMPACT_ATOMS: atom_id res chain seq x y z
N MET A 1 -25.79 -0.26 3.62
CA MET A 1 -24.51 0.18 3.03
C MET A 1 -24.09 -0.83 1.97
N LYS A 2 -23.56 -0.41 0.81
CA LYS A 2 -23.12 -1.35 -0.25
C LYS A 2 -21.60 -1.48 -0.15
N ASN A 3 -21.08 -2.69 -0.18
CA ASN A 3 -19.64 -2.92 -0.31
C ASN A 3 -19.24 -2.75 -1.78
N VAL A 4 -18.09 -2.11 -2.02
CA VAL A 4 -17.55 -1.85 -3.36
C VAL A 4 -16.15 -2.45 -3.45
N VAL A 5 -15.87 -3.16 -4.54
CA VAL A 5 -14.55 -3.68 -4.87
C VAL A 5 -14.06 -2.99 -6.14
N VAL A 6 -12.87 -2.41 -6.09
CA VAL A 6 -12.22 -1.76 -7.23
C VAL A 6 -11.05 -2.63 -7.68
N VAL A 7 -11.13 -3.12 -8.91
CA VAL A 7 -10.06 -3.90 -9.54
C VAL A 7 -9.60 -3.22 -10.83
N GLY A 8 -8.29 -3.29 -11.11
CA GLY A 8 -7.77 -2.86 -12.40
C GLY A 8 -7.98 -3.96 -13.44
N SER A 9 -8.46 -3.58 -14.63
CA SER A 9 -8.61 -4.48 -15.77
C SER A 9 -7.48 -4.37 -16.79
N GLN A 10 -6.57 -3.43 -16.59
CA GLN A 10 -5.40 -3.17 -17.44
C GLN A 10 -4.13 -3.13 -16.61
N TRP A 11 -2.98 -3.06 -17.28
CA TRP A 11 -1.66 -3.12 -16.67
C TRP A 11 -1.16 -1.72 -16.28
N GLY A 12 -1.31 -1.35 -15.01
CA GLY A 12 -0.70 -0.13 -14.47
C GLY A 12 -1.63 1.09 -14.49
N ASP A 13 -1.22 2.18 -15.07
CA ASP A 13 -1.72 3.55 -14.88
C ASP A 13 -3.15 3.84 -15.39
N GLU A 14 -4.10 2.97 -15.13
CA GLU A 14 -5.52 3.14 -15.50
C GLU A 14 -6.27 4.18 -14.66
N GLY A 15 -5.60 4.85 -13.73
CA GLY A 15 -6.21 5.88 -12.88
C GLY A 15 -7.03 5.35 -11.70
N LYS A 16 -6.91 4.05 -11.38
CA LYS A 16 -7.60 3.40 -10.26
C LYS A 16 -7.45 4.14 -8.93
N GLY A 17 -6.27 4.72 -8.67
CA GLY A 17 -6.01 5.48 -7.45
C GLY A 17 -6.99 6.62 -7.20
N LYS A 18 -7.39 7.36 -8.23
CA LYS A 18 -8.37 8.45 -8.13
C LYS A 18 -9.77 7.96 -7.78
N ILE A 19 -10.19 6.85 -8.37
CA ILE A 19 -11.49 6.23 -8.08
C ILE A 19 -11.52 5.70 -6.65
N VAL A 20 -10.45 5.03 -6.22
CA VAL A 20 -10.33 4.52 -4.84
C VAL A 20 -10.32 5.67 -3.84
N ASP A 21 -9.61 6.76 -4.13
CA ASP A 21 -9.60 7.94 -3.25
C ASP A 21 -10.99 8.56 -3.12
N TRP A 22 -11.68 8.75 -4.23
CA TRP A 22 -13.06 9.27 -4.22
C TRP A 22 -14.00 8.35 -3.43
N LEU A 23 -13.97 7.05 -3.65
CA LEU A 23 -14.78 6.08 -2.91
C LEU A 23 -14.41 6.02 -1.43
N SER A 24 -13.12 6.20 -1.09
CA SER A 24 -12.66 6.19 0.29
C SER A 24 -13.21 7.35 1.12
N SER A 25 -13.65 8.44 0.48
CA SER A 25 -14.32 9.54 1.19
C SER A 25 -15.67 9.13 1.77
N GLU A 26 -16.37 8.22 1.09
CA GLU A 26 -17.71 7.75 1.46
C GLU A 26 -17.69 6.45 2.29
N ALA A 27 -16.58 5.71 2.28
CA ALA A 27 -16.45 4.44 2.98
C ALA A 27 -16.09 4.64 4.46
N ASP A 28 -16.59 3.80 5.35
CA ASP A 28 -16.17 3.74 6.74
C ASP A 28 -14.87 2.92 6.90
N ILE A 29 -14.69 1.91 6.05
CA ILE A 29 -13.56 1.01 6.05
C ILE A 29 -12.96 0.94 4.65
N VAL A 30 -11.64 1.09 4.55
CA VAL A 30 -10.89 0.97 3.29
C VAL A 30 -9.89 -0.17 3.41
N VAL A 31 -10.03 -1.17 2.55
CA VAL A 31 -9.20 -2.37 2.56
C VAL A 31 -8.27 -2.39 1.35
N ARG A 32 -6.96 -2.46 1.59
CA ARG A 32 -6.00 -2.89 0.59
C ARG A 32 -5.88 -4.40 0.64
N PHE A 33 -6.34 -5.09 -0.38
CA PHE A 33 -6.46 -6.54 -0.34
C PHE A 33 -5.35 -7.29 -1.08
N GLN A 34 -4.52 -6.59 -1.89
CA GLN A 34 -3.43 -7.20 -2.64
C GLN A 34 -2.30 -6.22 -2.97
N GLY A 35 -1.19 -6.75 -3.50
CA GLY A 35 -0.02 -6.00 -3.94
C GLY A 35 1.01 -5.80 -2.84
N GLY A 36 1.97 -4.92 -3.07
CA GLY A 36 3.09 -4.62 -2.16
C GLY A 36 3.45 -3.14 -2.20
N HIS A 37 4.63 -2.79 -1.70
CA HIS A 37 5.12 -1.41 -1.63
C HIS A 37 5.76 -0.89 -2.92
N ASN A 38 5.88 -1.74 -3.95
CA ASN A 38 6.45 -1.42 -5.26
C ASN A 38 5.56 -0.52 -6.13
N ALA A 39 4.26 -0.49 -5.86
CA ALA A 39 3.30 0.38 -6.53
C ALA A 39 2.69 1.35 -5.52
N GLY A 40 2.72 2.63 -5.84
CA GLY A 40 2.15 3.67 -4.98
C GLY A 40 1.17 4.56 -5.73
N HIS A 41 0.45 5.36 -4.98
CA HIS A 41 -0.41 6.40 -5.52
C HIS A 41 -0.26 7.69 -4.70
N THR A 42 -0.52 8.80 -5.36
CA THR A 42 -0.43 10.13 -4.74
C THR A 42 -1.82 10.68 -4.53
N LEU A 43 -2.09 11.15 -3.32
CA LEU A 43 -3.31 11.83 -2.93
C LEU A 43 -3.00 13.28 -2.58
N VAL A 44 -3.92 14.18 -2.88
CA VAL A 44 -3.86 15.57 -2.44
C VAL A 44 -5.14 15.87 -1.67
N ILE A 45 -5.00 16.13 -0.36
CA ILE A 45 -6.11 16.42 0.55
C ILE A 45 -5.79 17.71 1.29
N ASP A 46 -6.67 18.68 1.20
CA ASP A 46 -6.52 20.00 1.82
C ASP A 46 -5.17 20.68 1.51
N GLY A 47 -4.69 20.51 0.27
CA GLY A 47 -3.41 21.05 -0.19
C GLY A 47 -2.17 20.26 0.25
N VAL A 48 -2.33 19.21 1.05
CA VAL A 48 -1.23 18.33 1.48
C VAL A 48 -1.12 17.13 0.57
N THR A 49 0.09 16.85 0.09
CA THR A 49 0.38 15.71 -0.78
C THR A 49 0.84 14.51 0.04
N TYR A 50 0.15 13.40 -0.11
CA TYR A 50 0.49 12.11 0.48
C TYR A 50 0.89 11.11 -0.61
N LYS A 51 2.03 10.46 -0.44
CA LYS A 51 2.51 9.39 -1.31
C LYS A 51 2.34 8.08 -0.57
N LEU A 52 1.30 7.32 -0.89
CA LEU A 52 0.98 6.06 -0.23
C LEU A 52 1.45 4.88 -1.08
N ARG A 53 1.99 3.86 -0.42
CA ARG A 53 2.48 2.61 -1.03
C ARG A 53 1.77 1.39 -0.44
N LEU A 54 1.93 1.16 0.86
CA LEU A 54 1.30 0.08 1.61
C LEU A 54 0.01 0.54 2.30
N LEU A 55 0.01 1.76 2.82
CA LEU A 55 -1.14 2.29 3.53
C LEU A 55 -2.36 2.45 2.60
N PRO A 56 -3.55 2.00 3.02
CA PRO A 56 -4.78 2.25 2.28
C PRO A 56 -5.13 3.74 2.22
N SER A 57 -5.82 4.18 1.15
CA SER A 57 -6.19 5.59 0.95
C SER A 57 -7.02 6.20 2.08
N GLY A 58 -7.75 5.37 2.82
CA GLY A 58 -8.56 5.83 3.96
C GLY A 58 -7.77 6.38 5.13
N ILE A 59 -6.47 6.02 5.26
CA ILE A 59 -5.64 6.37 6.41
C ILE A 59 -5.48 7.88 6.62
N VAL A 60 -5.48 8.65 5.53
CA VAL A 60 -5.34 10.11 5.56
C VAL A 60 -6.66 10.85 5.83
N ARG A 61 -7.74 10.11 6.06
CA ARG A 61 -9.07 10.64 6.33
C ARG A 61 -9.49 10.37 7.76
N LYS A 62 -10.16 11.34 8.38
CA LYS A 62 -10.64 11.21 9.77
C LYS A 62 -11.76 10.17 9.87
N ASN A 63 -11.79 9.47 10.99
CA ASN A 63 -12.85 8.51 11.35
C ASN A 63 -13.02 7.36 10.34
N LYS A 64 -11.93 6.92 9.71
CA LYS A 64 -11.90 5.77 8.82
C LYS A 64 -11.01 4.68 9.40
N ILE A 65 -11.38 3.43 9.14
CA ILE A 65 -10.54 2.27 9.45
C ILE A 65 -9.87 1.82 8.15
N SER A 66 -8.57 1.68 8.20
CA SER A 66 -7.75 1.20 7.09
C SER A 66 -7.25 -0.20 7.40
N ILE A 67 -7.42 -1.13 6.45
CA ILE A 67 -7.03 -2.52 6.63
C ILE A 67 -6.03 -2.94 5.55
N ILE A 68 -4.91 -3.49 5.97
CA ILE A 68 -3.98 -4.22 5.10
C ILE A 68 -4.36 -5.70 5.17
N GLY A 69 -4.93 -6.22 4.09
CA GLY A 69 -5.44 -7.57 4.01
C GLY A 69 -4.35 -8.62 3.75
N ASN A 70 -4.74 -9.89 3.86
CA ASN A 70 -3.85 -11.04 3.74
C ASN A 70 -3.22 -11.24 2.35
N GLY A 71 -3.78 -10.70 1.30
CA GLY A 71 -3.19 -10.75 -0.05
C GLY A 71 -2.13 -9.67 -0.30
N VAL A 72 -1.84 -8.83 0.68
CA VAL A 72 -0.77 -7.84 0.60
C VAL A 72 0.54 -8.45 1.05
N VAL A 73 1.62 -8.13 0.33
CA VAL A 73 2.99 -8.46 0.74
C VAL A 73 3.58 -7.23 1.44
N VAL A 74 3.87 -7.36 2.71
CA VAL A 74 4.28 -6.25 3.60
C VAL A 74 5.78 -6.29 3.84
N ASP A 75 6.48 -5.22 3.48
CA ASP A 75 7.81 -4.90 3.99
C ASP A 75 7.64 -4.08 5.28
N PRO A 76 7.96 -4.63 6.47
CA PRO A 76 7.71 -3.95 7.74
C PRO A 76 8.47 -2.63 7.88
N TRP A 77 9.68 -2.54 7.34
CA TRP A 77 10.49 -1.32 7.41
C TRP A 77 9.92 -0.24 6.50
N ALA A 78 9.55 -0.62 5.27
CA ALA A 78 8.89 0.30 4.34
C ALA A 78 7.56 0.82 4.90
N LEU A 79 6.80 -0.03 5.58
CA LEU A 79 5.55 0.36 6.24
C LEU A 79 5.78 1.34 7.38
N LEU A 80 6.77 1.06 8.26
CA LEU A 80 7.11 1.96 9.36
C LEU A 80 7.58 3.33 8.89
N ASP A 81 8.35 3.37 7.82
CA ASP A 81 8.81 4.65 7.24
C ASP A 81 7.67 5.42 6.59
N GLU A 82 6.74 4.73 5.92
CA GLU A 82 5.54 5.35 5.37
C GLU A 82 4.63 5.91 6.47
N ILE A 83 4.45 5.18 7.58
CA ILE A 83 3.72 5.66 8.77
C ILE A 83 4.37 6.93 9.34
N LYS A 84 5.70 6.94 9.49
CA LYS A 84 6.42 8.14 9.98
C LYS A 84 6.21 9.34 9.05
N GLU A 85 6.29 9.12 7.72
CA GLU A 85 6.06 10.18 6.73
C GLU A 85 4.65 10.75 6.84
N VAL A 86 3.64 9.89 6.93
CA VAL A 86 2.23 10.31 7.05
C VAL A 86 1.98 11.03 8.37
N ASN A 87 2.53 10.53 9.48
CA ASN A 87 2.43 11.18 10.79
C ASN A 87 3.08 12.57 10.79
N SER A 88 4.21 12.76 10.09
CA SER A 88 4.88 14.07 9.99
C SER A 88 4.03 15.12 9.26
N LYS A 89 3.04 14.69 8.50
CA LYS A 89 2.08 15.54 7.79
C LYS A 89 0.77 15.77 8.57
N GLY A 90 0.74 15.39 9.85
CA GLY A 90 -0.38 15.67 10.76
C GLY A 90 -1.47 14.61 10.77
N VAL A 91 -1.28 13.45 10.15
CA VAL A 91 -2.18 12.30 10.26
C VAL A 91 -1.67 11.39 11.38
N ASN A 92 -2.52 11.05 12.34
CA ASN A 92 -2.17 10.09 13.39
C ASN A 92 -2.51 8.67 12.90
N VAL A 93 -1.50 7.83 12.71
CA VAL A 93 -1.66 6.42 12.36
C VAL A 93 -1.37 5.59 13.60
N ASP A 94 -2.39 4.88 14.08
CA ASP A 94 -2.32 4.05 15.28
C ASP A 94 -3.17 2.76 15.15
N GLU A 95 -3.23 1.98 16.23
CA GLU A 95 -3.96 0.73 16.32
C GLU A 95 -5.49 0.87 16.20
N ASN A 96 -6.02 2.07 16.32
CA ASN A 96 -7.47 2.33 16.21
C ASN A 96 -7.89 2.56 14.75
N ASN A 97 -6.96 2.96 13.88
CA ASN A 97 -7.28 3.30 12.49
C ASN A 97 -6.49 2.50 11.44
N LEU A 98 -5.46 1.73 11.84
CA LEU A 98 -4.73 0.83 10.95
C LEU A 98 -4.74 -0.60 11.52
N ILE A 99 -5.33 -1.51 10.76
CA ILE A 99 -5.37 -2.94 11.07
C ILE A 99 -4.57 -3.70 10.00
N ILE A 100 -3.73 -4.62 10.42
CA ILE A 100 -2.95 -5.47 9.52
C ILE A 100 -3.36 -6.92 9.74
N SER A 101 -3.67 -7.64 8.66
CA SER A 101 -3.96 -9.05 8.73
C SER A 101 -2.77 -9.84 9.27
N GLU A 102 -2.97 -10.67 10.26
CA GLU A 102 -1.95 -11.60 10.79
C GLU A 102 -1.47 -12.63 9.76
N SER A 103 -2.27 -12.83 8.69
CA SER A 103 -1.93 -13.72 7.58
C SER A 103 -1.29 -13.01 6.39
N ALA A 104 -0.93 -11.73 6.52
CA ALA A 104 -0.20 -11.02 5.48
C ALA A 104 1.22 -11.57 5.33
N SER A 105 1.66 -11.76 4.08
CA SER A 105 3.03 -12.20 3.81
C SER A 105 4.03 -11.09 4.07
N LEU A 106 5.20 -11.44 4.64
CA LEU A 106 6.25 -10.46 4.94
C LEU A 106 7.40 -10.54 3.94
N ILE A 107 7.91 -9.39 3.53
CA ILE A 107 9.22 -9.26 2.88
C ILE A 107 10.23 -8.94 3.96
N LEU A 108 11.17 -9.85 4.15
CA LEU A 108 12.29 -9.71 5.08
C LEU A 108 13.58 -9.43 4.29
N PRO A 109 14.63 -8.87 4.91
CA PRO A 109 15.87 -8.50 4.22
C PRO A 109 16.48 -9.64 3.39
N PHE A 110 16.50 -10.85 3.93
CA PHE A 110 17.07 -12.01 3.24
C PHE A 110 16.32 -12.37 1.93
N HIS A 111 15.03 -12.02 1.80
CA HIS A 111 14.30 -12.24 0.53
C HIS A 111 14.86 -11.35 -0.58
N LYS A 112 15.25 -10.12 -0.25
CA LYS A 112 15.87 -9.19 -1.22
C LYS A 112 17.25 -9.70 -1.64
N GLU A 113 18.06 -10.18 -0.69
CA GLU A 113 19.37 -10.77 -0.97
C GLU A 113 19.25 -12.01 -1.87
N MET A 114 18.28 -12.89 -1.58
CA MET A 114 18.04 -14.06 -2.40
C MET A 114 17.59 -13.71 -3.83
N ASP A 115 16.78 -12.68 -3.96
CA ASP A 115 16.29 -12.22 -5.26
C ASP A 115 17.45 -11.64 -6.09
N GLU A 116 18.31 -10.83 -5.48
CA GLU A 116 19.52 -10.31 -6.13
C GLU A 116 20.47 -11.41 -6.60
N ILE A 117 20.72 -12.43 -5.76
CA ILE A 117 21.56 -13.57 -6.11
C ILE A 117 20.95 -14.35 -7.29
N ARG A 118 19.64 -14.57 -7.32
CA ARG A 118 18.94 -15.25 -8.41
C ARG A 118 18.99 -14.46 -9.72
N GLU A 119 18.77 -13.15 -9.65
CA GLU A 119 18.85 -12.27 -10.80
C GLU A 119 20.28 -12.22 -11.38
N ASP A 120 21.29 -12.17 -10.52
CA ASP A 120 22.67 -12.19 -10.96
C ASP A 120 23.07 -13.52 -11.61
N ALA A 121 22.58 -14.64 -11.09
CA ALA A 121 22.76 -15.95 -11.67
C ALA A 121 22.03 -16.12 -13.01
N ALA A 122 20.89 -15.44 -13.22
CA ALA A 122 20.12 -15.50 -14.47
C ALA A 122 20.80 -14.76 -15.64
N GLY A 123 21.76 -13.88 -15.40
CA GLY A 123 22.54 -13.18 -16.43
C GLY A 123 21.67 -12.47 -17.47
N LYS A 124 21.69 -12.93 -18.74
CA LYS A 124 20.89 -12.32 -19.81
C LYS A 124 19.38 -12.58 -19.71
N ALA A 125 18.95 -13.50 -18.86
CA ALA A 125 17.55 -13.86 -18.63
C ALA A 125 16.96 -13.12 -17.40
N LYS A 126 17.58 -12.05 -16.95
CA LYS A 126 17.08 -11.21 -15.85
C LYS A 126 15.65 -10.74 -16.13
N ILE A 127 14.77 -10.96 -15.16
CA ILE A 127 13.36 -10.51 -15.24
C ILE A 127 13.22 -9.08 -14.68
N GLY A 128 14.17 -8.68 -13.87
CA GLY A 128 14.16 -7.43 -13.13
C GLY A 128 13.56 -7.60 -11.73
N THR A 129 14.25 -7.03 -10.75
CA THR A 129 13.74 -7.00 -9.37
C THR A 129 12.70 -5.91 -9.24
N THR A 130 11.62 -6.17 -8.53
CA THR A 130 10.68 -5.14 -8.09
C THR A 130 11.32 -4.36 -6.94
N ARG A 131 11.95 -3.24 -7.28
CA ARG A 131 12.52 -2.30 -6.31
C ARG A 131 11.51 -1.27 -5.86
#